data_b521612f4db0255c1ca361f791f53bae
#
_entry.id   b521612f4db0255c1ca361f791f53bae
#
_cell.length_a   1.000
_cell.length_b   1.000
_cell.length_c   1.000
_cell.angle_alpha   90.00
_cell.angle_beta   90.00
_cell.angle_gamma   90.00
#
_symmetry.space_group_name_H-M   'P 1'
#
loop_
_entity.id
_entity.type
_entity.pdbx_description
1 polymer ?
#
loop_
_entity_poly.entity_id
_entity_poly.type
_entity_poly.pdbx_seq_one_letter_code
_entity_poly.pdbx_strand_id
1 'polypeptide(L)'
;MNRKANNVVRIPTSLSGRFFRYWLEFLRPFHQLTDREIDVTTSFIKHRYELSKVIKDNDILDKVTMSEDTKRKVREECNITLPHFQVIMGKLRKNKVIVDGKINPRFIPNIDEETGTFQLLL
;
A
#
# COMPACT_ATOMS: atom_id res chain seq x y z
N MET A 1 -11.81 31.63 -9.29
CA MET A 1 -11.69 30.79 -8.11
C MET A 1 -11.09 29.44 -8.45
N ASN A 2 -10.21 28.98 -7.65
CA ASN A 2 -9.59 27.70 -7.89
C ASN A 2 -10.37 26.58 -7.17
N ARG A 3 -11.19 25.89 -7.92
CA ARG A 3 -12.01 24.80 -7.37
C ARG A 3 -11.18 23.63 -6.86
N LYS A 4 -10.00 23.43 -7.44
CA LYS A 4 -9.17 22.29 -7.05
C LYS A 4 -8.72 22.36 -5.60
N ALA A 5 -8.58 23.56 -5.07
CA ALA A 5 -8.21 23.73 -3.67
C ALA A 5 -9.25 23.13 -2.73
N ASN A 6 -10.52 23.09 -3.17
CA ASN A 6 -11.60 22.52 -2.36
C ASN A 6 -11.66 21.01 -2.45
N ASN A 7 -10.94 20.43 -3.42
CA ASN A 7 -10.99 18.99 -3.68
C ASN A 7 -9.74 18.26 -3.18
N VAL A 8 -8.84 18.97 -2.53
CA VAL A 8 -7.61 18.39 -2.00
C VAL A 8 -7.68 18.35 -0.49
N VAL A 9 -7.59 17.15 0.05
CA VAL A 9 -7.53 16.93 1.50
C VAL A 9 -6.13 16.48 1.84
N ARG A 10 -5.53 17.11 2.85
CA ARG A 10 -4.19 16.76 3.30
C ARG A 10 -4.25 16.15 4.68
N ILE A 11 -3.73 14.94 4.80
CA ILE A 11 -3.77 14.18 6.03
C ILE A 11 -2.33 13.88 6.46
N PRO A 12 -1.93 14.28 7.68
CA PRO A 12 -0.59 13.96 8.17
C PRO A 12 -0.38 12.44 8.23
N THR A 13 0.77 11.98 7.77
CA THR A 13 1.13 10.57 7.78
C THR A 13 2.07 10.22 8.91
N SER A 14 2.22 11.09 9.91
CA SER A 14 3.12 10.88 11.04
C SER A 14 2.76 9.64 11.87
N LEU A 15 1.52 9.17 11.75
CA LEU A 15 1.07 7.93 12.39
C LEU A 15 1.08 6.79 11.37
N SER A 16 2.15 6.66 10.65
CA SER A 16 2.30 5.87 9.43
C SER A 16 1.68 4.48 9.46
N GLY A 17 1.87 3.70 10.51
CA GLY A 17 1.32 2.35 10.57
C GLY A 17 -0.20 2.33 10.52
N ARG A 18 -0.84 3.30 11.15
CA ARG A 18 -2.29 3.42 11.14
C ARG A 18 -2.80 4.06 9.88
N PHE A 19 -2.05 5.01 9.33
CA PHE A 19 -2.46 5.71 8.12
C PHE A 19 -2.71 4.73 6.97
N PHE A 20 -1.78 3.83 6.70
CA PHE A 20 -1.92 2.89 5.58
C PHE A 20 -3.09 1.95 5.79
N ARG A 21 -3.36 1.54 7.04
CA ARG A 21 -4.52 0.72 7.35
C ARG A 21 -5.82 1.49 7.10
N TYR A 22 -5.90 2.74 7.54
CA TYR A 22 -7.08 3.59 7.31
C TYR A 22 -7.30 3.84 5.83
N TRP A 23 -6.22 4.05 5.08
CA TRP A 23 -6.30 4.22 3.63
C TRP A 23 -6.97 3.02 2.97
N LEU A 24 -6.57 1.82 3.33
CA LEU A 24 -7.16 0.60 2.77
C LEU A 24 -8.58 0.36 3.26
N GLU A 25 -8.90 0.73 4.50
CA GLU A 25 -10.29 0.68 4.97
C GLU A 25 -11.20 1.60 4.16
N PHE A 26 -10.70 2.79 3.86
CA PHE A 26 -11.41 3.75 3.01
C PHE A 26 -11.70 3.16 1.63
N LEU A 27 -10.78 2.35 1.09
CA LEU A 27 -10.92 1.76 -0.24
C LEU A 27 -11.63 0.40 -0.23
N ARG A 28 -12.10 -0.07 0.92
CA ARG A 28 -12.71 -1.40 1.02
C ARG A 28 -13.79 -1.68 -0.04
N PRO A 29 -14.68 -0.74 -0.38
CA PRO A 29 -15.68 -1.00 -1.44
C PRO A 29 -15.06 -1.35 -2.80
N PHE A 30 -13.82 -0.96 -3.04
CA PHE A 30 -13.16 -1.19 -4.31
C PHE A 30 -12.34 -2.48 -4.35
N HIS A 31 -11.77 -2.92 -3.22
CA HIS A 31 -10.94 -4.13 -3.21
C HIS A 31 -11.63 -5.33 -2.55
N GLN A 32 -12.60 -5.11 -1.68
CA GLN A 32 -13.38 -6.16 -1.02
C GLN A 32 -12.52 -7.19 -0.28
N LEU A 33 -11.42 -6.75 0.29
CA LEU A 33 -10.50 -7.63 1.01
C LEU A 33 -10.98 -7.91 2.42
N THR A 34 -10.62 -9.09 2.94
CA THR A 34 -10.82 -9.42 4.34
C THR A 34 -9.79 -8.70 5.21
N ASP A 35 -9.99 -8.72 6.53
CA ASP A 35 -9.08 -8.05 7.46
C ASP A 35 -7.65 -8.56 7.33
N ARG A 36 -7.44 -9.88 7.21
CA ARG A 36 -6.09 -10.42 7.05
C ARG A 36 -5.46 -10.05 5.73
N GLU A 37 -6.26 -10.00 4.66
CA GLU A 37 -5.78 -9.56 3.35
C GLU A 37 -5.40 -8.08 3.39
N ILE A 38 -6.16 -7.27 4.13
CA ILE A 38 -5.82 -5.86 4.33
C ILE A 38 -4.53 -5.73 5.15
N ASP A 39 -4.32 -6.55 6.16
CA ASP A 39 -3.09 -6.54 6.94
C ASP A 39 -1.87 -6.73 6.05
N VAL A 40 -1.91 -7.73 5.18
CA VAL A 40 -0.82 -8.04 4.26
C VAL A 40 -0.61 -6.89 3.28
N THR A 41 -1.68 -6.37 2.71
CA THR A 41 -1.60 -5.25 1.76
C THR A 41 -1.04 -3.99 2.43
N THR A 42 -1.49 -3.70 3.66
CA THR A 42 -0.98 -2.58 4.45
C THR A 42 0.53 -2.69 4.64
N SER A 43 1.01 -3.89 4.98
CA SER A 43 2.43 -4.13 5.20
C SER A 43 3.22 -3.90 3.91
N PHE A 44 2.72 -4.39 2.77
CA PHE A 44 3.38 -4.17 1.47
C PHE A 44 3.46 -2.67 1.14
N ILE A 45 2.36 -1.95 1.30
CA ILE A 45 2.34 -0.51 0.98
C ILE A 45 3.28 0.26 1.90
N LYS A 46 3.32 -0.10 3.17
CA LYS A 46 4.23 0.52 4.13
C LYS A 46 5.69 0.28 3.72
N HIS A 47 6.05 -0.95 3.38
CA HIS A 47 7.40 -1.26 2.92
C HIS A 47 7.74 -0.52 1.63
N ARG A 48 6.80 -0.44 0.69
CA ARG A 48 7.01 0.30 -0.53
C ARG A 48 7.28 1.78 -0.24
N TYR A 49 6.53 2.37 0.66
CA TYR A 49 6.73 3.76 1.04
C TYR A 49 8.12 3.97 1.64
N GLU A 50 8.55 3.11 2.55
CA GLU A 50 9.88 3.21 3.14
C GLU A 50 10.98 3.05 2.09
N LEU A 51 10.82 2.12 1.17
CA LEU A 51 11.77 1.90 0.08
C LEU A 51 11.81 3.10 -0.88
N SER A 52 10.68 3.79 -1.05
CA SER A 52 10.59 4.93 -1.96
C SER A 52 11.49 6.10 -1.52
N LYS A 53 11.87 6.13 -0.26
CA LYS A 53 12.75 7.17 0.25
C LYS A 53 14.18 7.05 -0.30
N VAL A 54 14.58 5.85 -0.70
CA VAL A 54 15.92 5.59 -1.22
C VAL A 54 15.92 5.12 -2.68
N ILE A 55 14.84 4.52 -3.15
CA ILE A 55 14.73 4.04 -4.54
C ILE A 55 13.82 4.99 -5.31
N LYS A 56 14.39 5.76 -6.24
CA LYS A 56 13.61 6.76 -6.97
C LYS A 56 13.08 6.27 -8.30
N ASP A 57 13.62 5.18 -8.84
CA ASP A 57 13.11 4.54 -10.04
C ASP A 57 11.90 3.67 -9.67
N ASN A 58 10.73 3.99 -10.25
CA ASN A 58 9.49 3.31 -9.90
C ASN A 58 9.50 1.83 -10.29
N ASP A 59 10.12 1.47 -11.41
CA ASP A 59 10.18 0.07 -11.82
C ASP A 59 11.02 -0.75 -10.86
N ILE A 60 12.14 -0.21 -10.42
CA ILE A 60 12.99 -0.87 -9.42
C ILE A 60 12.26 -0.94 -8.10
N LEU A 61 11.59 0.13 -7.70
CA LEU A 61 10.82 0.18 -6.46
C LEU A 61 9.75 -0.92 -6.43
N ASP A 62 9.01 -1.07 -7.53
CA ASP A 62 7.98 -2.10 -7.61
C ASP A 62 8.58 -3.50 -7.52
N LYS A 63 9.71 -3.73 -8.18
CA LYS A 63 10.38 -5.04 -8.14
C LYS A 63 10.90 -5.37 -6.74
N VAL A 64 11.52 -4.41 -6.07
CA VAL A 64 12.05 -4.63 -4.72
C VAL A 64 10.91 -4.85 -3.72
N THR A 65 9.82 -4.12 -3.88
CA THR A 65 8.64 -4.29 -3.03
C THR A 65 8.09 -5.71 -3.10
N MET A 66 8.17 -6.34 -4.27
CA MET A 66 7.65 -7.70 -4.47
C MET A 66 8.75 -8.76 -4.45
N SER A 67 9.94 -8.41 -3.97
CA SER A 67 11.05 -9.37 -3.83
C SER A 67 10.76 -10.39 -2.73
N GLU A 68 11.46 -11.50 -2.78
CA GLU A 68 11.31 -12.54 -1.75
C GLU A 68 11.67 -12.02 -0.37
N ASP A 69 12.66 -11.13 -0.27
CA ASP A 69 13.05 -10.54 1.00
C ASP A 69 11.92 -9.70 1.61
N THR A 70 11.30 -8.83 0.80
CA THR A 70 10.17 -8.03 1.27
C THR A 70 8.98 -8.90 1.62
N LYS A 71 8.68 -9.90 0.79
CA LYS A 71 7.58 -10.85 1.08
C LYS A 71 7.78 -11.55 2.42
N ARG A 72 9.03 -11.96 2.71
CA ARG A 72 9.35 -12.58 4.00
C ARG A 72 9.11 -11.60 5.15
N LYS A 73 9.53 -10.36 5.01
CA LYS A 73 9.31 -9.33 6.02
C LYS A 73 7.82 -9.10 6.27
N VAL A 74 7.04 -9.00 5.20
CA VAL A 74 5.58 -8.84 5.30
C VAL A 74 4.96 -10.03 6.03
N ARG A 75 5.36 -11.23 5.67
CA ARG A 75 4.82 -12.45 6.28
C ARG A 75 5.15 -12.50 7.78
N GLU A 76 6.38 -12.16 8.15
CA GLU A 76 6.80 -12.13 9.54
C GLU A 76 6.08 -11.04 10.33
N GLU A 77 5.96 -9.85 9.75
CA GLU A 77 5.29 -8.73 10.38
C GLU A 77 3.81 -9.03 10.64
N CYS A 78 3.16 -9.72 9.70
CA CYS A 78 1.75 -10.10 9.84
C CYS A 78 1.57 -11.41 10.63
N ASN A 79 2.66 -12.05 11.01
CA ASN A 79 2.66 -13.29 11.78
C ASN A 79 1.80 -14.39 11.14
N ILE A 80 2.07 -14.69 9.88
CA ILE A 80 1.35 -15.73 9.14
C ILE A 80 2.32 -16.76 8.56
N THR A 81 1.81 -18.00 8.42
CA THR A 81 2.61 -19.07 7.85
C THR A 81 2.79 -18.87 6.34
N LEU A 82 3.82 -19.50 5.77
CA LEU A 82 4.06 -19.40 4.34
C LEU A 82 2.89 -19.91 3.50
N PRO A 83 2.27 -21.08 3.80
CA PRO A 83 1.11 -21.52 3.03
C PRO A 83 -0.06 -20.55 3.09
N HIS A 84 -0.35 -19.99 4.26
CA HIS A 84 -1.43 -19.01 4.41
C HIS A 84 -1.11 -17.73 3.63
N PHE A 85 0.14 -17.28 3.70
CA PHE A 85 0.59 -16.11 2.96
C PHE A 85 0.37 -16.31 1.45
N GLN A 86 0.69 -17.48 0.93
CA GLN A 86 0.51 -17.77 -0.50
C GLN A 86 -0.96 -17.74 -0.90
N VAL A 87 -1.86 -18.22 -0.03
CA VAL A 87 -3.30 -18.14 -0.27
C VAL A 87 -3.72 -16.67 -0.34
N ILE A 88 -3.25 -15.85 0.59
CA ILE A 88 -3.56 -14.42 0.60
C ILE A 88 -3.04 -13.75 -0.68
N MET A 89 -1.81 -14.04 -1.08
CA MET A 89 -1.26 -13.49 -2.32
C MET A 89 -2.12 -13.82 -3.54
N GLY A 90 -2.66 -15.05 -3.58
CA GLY A 90 -3.60 -15.44 -4.63
C GLY A 90 -4.86 -14.58 -4.62
N LYS A 91 -5.40 -14.28 -3.45
CA LYS A 91 -6.58 -13.40 -3.33
C LYS A 91 -6.27 -11.97 -3.76
N LEU A 92 -5.10 -11.45 -3.41
CA LEU A 92 -4.69 -10.11 -3.83
C LEU A 92 -4.60 -10.01 -5.34
N ARG A 93 -4.11 -11.05 -6.01
CA ARG A 93 -4.08 -11.10 -7.47
C ARG A 93 -5.48 -11.20 -8.06
N LYS A 94 -6.34 -12.04 -7.47
CA LYS A 94 -7.71 -12.20 -7.93
C LYS A 94 -8.49 -10.90 -7.84
N ASN A 95 -8.29 -10.14 -6.77
CA ASN A 95 -9.02 -8.88 -6.52
C ASN A 95 -8.32 -7.67 -7.15
N LYS A 96 -7.32 -7.90 -8.00
CA LYS A 96 -6.61 -6.84 -8.74
C LYS A 96 -5.87 -5.86 -7.84
N VAL A 97 -5.54 -6.25 -6.63
CA VAL A 97 -4.65 -5.48 -5.76
C VAL A 97 -3.21 -5.65 -6.22
N ILE A 98 -2.87 -6.85 -6.69
CA ILE A 98 -1.59 -7.11 -7.34
C ILE A 98 -1.88 -7.40 -8.80
N VAL A 99 -1.26 -6.63 -9.71
CA VAL A 99 -1.45 -6.73 -11.15
C VAL A 99 -0.06 -6.67 -11.80
N ASP A 100 0.21 -7.58 -12.72
CA ASP A 100 1.50 -7.65 -13.43
C ASP A 100 2.69 -7.73 -12.49
N GLY A 101 2.54 -8.45 -11.38
CA GLY A 101 3.61 -8.67 -10.42
C GLY A 101 3.95 -7.47 -9.56
N LYS A 102 3.06 -6.48 -9.46
CA LYS A 102 3.27 -5.30 -8.62
C LYS A 102 1.96 -4.83 -8.01
N ILE A 103 2.06 -3.99 -6.99
CA ILE A 103 0.87 -3.40 -6.36
C ILE A 103 0.20 -2.48 -7.37
N ASN A 104 -1.12 -2.65 -7.53
CA ASN A 104 -1.90 -1.79 -8.40
C ASN A 104 -1.81 -0.34 -7.92
N PRO A 105 -1.36 0.60 -8.78
CA PRO A 105 -1.16 1.99 -8.37
C PRO A 105 -2.40 2.66 -7.76
N ARG A 106 -3.61 2.22 -8.13
CA ARG A 106 -4.83 2.82 -7.57
C ARG A 106 -4.96 2.60 -6.06
N PHE A 107 -4.25 1.62 -5.50
CA PHE A 107 -4.26 1.35 -4.06
C PHE A 107 -3.06 1.94 -3.33
N ILE A 108 -2.20 2.66 -4.03
CA ILE A 108 -1.04 3.32 -3.42
C ILE A 108 -1.39 4.77 -3.15
N PRO A 109 -1.32 5.21 -1.86
CA PRO A 109 -1.66 6.59 -1.55
C PRO A 109 -0.59 7.55 -2.07
N ASN A 110 -1.03 8.73 -2.50
CA ASN A 110 -0.12 9.79 -2.95
C ASN A 110 0.31 10.59 -1.73
N ILE A 111 1.56 10.44 -1.33
CA ILE A 111 2.13 11.10 -0.15
C ILE A 111 3.16 12.13 -0.61
N ASP A 112 3.00 13.37 -0.14
CA ASP A 112 3.98 14.43 -0.38
C ASP A 112 5.18 14.17 0.52
N GLU A 113 6.34 13.88 -0.10
CA GLU A 113 7.57 13.57 0.63
C GLU A 113 8.09 14.74 1.44
N GLU A 114 7.88 15.97 0.96
CA GLU A 114 8.40 17.16 1.65
C GLU A 114 7.67 17.44 2.95
N THR A 115 6.34 17.30 2.93
CA THR A 115 5.51 17.62 4.09
C THR A 115 5.12 16.40 4.90
N GLY A 116 5.32 15.20 4.36
CA GLY A 116 4.87 13.96 4.99
C GLY A 116 3.35 13.87 5.08
N THR A 117 2.64 14.48 4.15
CA THR A 117 1.18 14.48 4.15
C THR A 117 0.63 13.72 2.95
N PHE A 118 -0.51 13.06 3.17
CA PHE A 118 -1.26 12.43 2.10
C PHE A 118 -2.18 13.45 1.45
N GLN A 119 -2.22 13.45 0.13
CA GLN A 119 -3.13 14.30 -0.63
C GLN A 119 -4.22 13.45 -1.27
N LEU A 120 -5.46 13.70 -0.88
CA LEU A 120 -6.62 13.06 -1.48
C LEU A 120 -7.28 14.07 -2.42
N LEU A 121 -7.31 13.74 -3.70
CA LEU A 121 -7.92 14.59 -4.70
C LEU A 121 -9.36 14.12 -4.93
N LEU A 122 -10.28 14.93 -4.54
CA LEU A 122 -11.69 14.68 -4.67
C LEU A 122 -12.26 15.31 -5.96
#